data_a22dc0511ce954171fe07f7b83eeb00a
#
_entry.id   a22dc0511ce954171fe07f7b83eeb00a
#
_cell.length_a   1.000
_cell.length_b   1.000
_cell.length_c   1.000
_cell.angle_alpha   90.00
_cell.angle_beta   90.00
_cell.angle_gamma   90.00
#
_symmetry.space_group_name_H-M   'P 1'
#
loop_
_entity.id
_entity.type
_entity.pdbx_description
1 polymer ?
#
loop_
_entity_poly.entity_id
_entity_poly.type
_entity_poly.pdbx_seq_one_letter_code
_entity_poly.pdbx_strand_id
1 'polypeptide(L)'
;MTIIGDSRGVRPAYNAGILSSVTDLIGNTPIVELHNLTRGLDCRVLVKLESRNPGGSSKDRIALNLIRTAEADGSLLPGATIVESSSGNTGIGLALVGRLTGHPVIIIHSAFISNEKRALLTAYGAELVEADWEAGPENPQNARAIADRIAAEIPNAWRSS
;
A
#
# COMPACT_ATOMS: atom_id res chain seq x y z
N MET A 1 14.69 5.07 21.67
CA MET A 1 14.26 5.94 20.57
C MET A 1 13.83 7.24 21.17
N THR A 2 14.67 8.22 21.14
CA THR A 2 14.36 9.55 21.61
C THR A 2 13.70 10.24 20.44
N ILE A 3 12.46 10.47 20.55
CA ILE A 3 11.86 11.58 19.90
C ILE A 3 12.61 12.77 20.39
N ILE A 4 12.87 13.70 19.54
CA ILE A 4 13.28 15.02 19.98
C ILE A 4 12.28 15.39 21.04
N GLY A 5 12.52 14.85 22.20
CA GLY A 5 11.79 15.10 23.41
C GLY A 5 12.23 16.44 23.77
N ASP A 6 11.56 17.31 23.20
CA ASP A 6 11.62 18.49 23.89
C ASP A 6 10.80 18.32 25.17
N SER A 7 11.24 19.06 26.13
CA SER A 7 10.54 19.39 27.33
C SER A 7 9.13 19.97 27.08
N ARG A 8 8.62 19.99 25.86
CA ARG A 8 7.35 20.52 25.38
C ARG A 8 6.29 19.45 25.08
N GLY A 9 6.50 18.21 25.54
CA GLY A 9 5.43 17.22 25.62
C GLY A 9 4.98 16.59 24.30
N VAL A 10 5.88 16.48 23.31
CA VAL A 10 5.60 15.68 22.11
C VAL A 10 5.48 14.22 22.51
N ARG A 11 4.28 13.69 22.48
CA ARG A 11 4.04 12.26 22.76
C ARG A 11 4.66 11.40 21.66
N PRO A 12 5.29 10.28 22.02
CA PRO A 12 5.73 9.28 21.05
C PRO A 12 4.56 8.84 20.19
N ALA A 13 4.76 8.74 18.87
CA ALA A 13 3.75 8.31 17.91
C ALA A 13 3.18 6.90 18.19
N TYR A 14 3.83 6.11 19.05
CA TYR A 14 3.45 4.77 19.43
C TYR A 14 2.78 4.64 20.80
N ASN A 15 2.33 5.71 21.41
CA ASN A 15 1.69 5.68 22.74
C ASN A 15 0.16 5.77 22.65
N ALA A 16 -0.42 5.27 21.59
CA ALA A 16 -1.85 5.41 21.31
C ALA A 16 -2.74 4.39 22.04
N GLY A 17 -2.20 3.57 22.94
CA GLY A 17 -2.99 2.53 23.60
C GLY A 17 -3.38 1.39 22.66
N ILE A 18 -4.55 0.81 22.86
CA ILE A 18 -5.10 -0.25 22.01
C ILE A 18 -5.75 0.41 20.78
N LEU A 19 -5.29 0.04 19.59
CA LEU A 19 -5.86 0.48 18.31
C LEU A 19 -6.99 -0.47 17.89
N SER A 20 -7.98 0.04 17.19
CA SER A 20 -9.13 -0.73 16.73
C SER A 20 -8.84 -1.49 15.43
N SER A 21 -7.89 -1.03 14.63
CA SER A 21 -7.54 -1.61 13.34
C SER A 21 -6.04 -1.47 13.05
N VAL A 22 -5.51 -2.40 12.26
CA VAL A 22 -4.15 -2.29 11.71
C VAL A 22 -4.03 -1.06 10.80
N THR A 23 -5.12 -0.61 10.17
CA THR A 23 -5.12 0.62 9.37
C THR A 23 -4.77 1.87 10.19
N ASP A 24 -5.01 1.86 11.50
CA ASP A 24 -4.69 2.97 12.40
C ASP A 24 -3.18 3.12 12.64
N LEU A 25 -2.40 2.11 12.30
CA LEU A 25 -0.93 2.15 12.30
C LEU A 25 -0.34 2.82 11.06
N ILE A 26 -1.14 3.01 10.00
CA ILE A 26 -0.64 3.60 8.76
C ILE A 26 -0.38 5.09 8.98
N GLY A 27 0.84 5.48 8.67
CA GLY A 27 1.27 6.86 8.85
C GLY A 27 1.98 7.09 10.19
N ASN A 28 2.12 8.35 10.57
CA ASN A 28 2.87 8.78 11.75
C ASN A 28 4.24 8.11 11.91
N THR A 29 4.84 7.72 10.79
CA THR A 29 6.13 7.03 10.76
C THR A 29 7.22 7.89 11.39
N PRO A 30 8.15 7.30 12.16
CA PRO A 30 9.20 8.04 12.84
C PRO A 30 10.19 8.67 11.87
N ILE A 31 10.82 9.75 12.34
CA ILE A 31 11.95 10.38 11.66
C ILE A 31 13.19 10.13 12.49
N VAL A 32 14.29 9.75 11.84
CA VAL A 32 15.61 9.50 12.45
C VAL A 32 16.62 10.45 11.86
N GLU A 33 17.41 11.09 12.72
CA GLU A 33 18.55 11.89 12.30
C GLU A 33 19.79 10.99 12.09
N LEU A 34 20.48 11.16 10.97
CA LEU A 34 21.68 10.44 10.66
C LEU A 34 22.90 11.20 11.22
N HIS A 35 23.62 10.60 12.17
CA HIS A 35 24.78 11.25 12.79
C HIS A 35 26.11 10.76 12.22
N ASN A 36 26.24 9.45 11.97
CA ASN A 36 27.53 8.87 11.54
C ASN A 36 27.85 9.15 10.07
N LEU A 37 26.84 9.04 9.19
CA LEU A 37 27.00 9.28 7.76
C LEU A 37 27.13 10.75 7.40
N THR A 38 26.72 11.64 8.31
CA THR A 38 26.71 13.09 8.10
C THR A 38 27.76 13.83 8.91
N ARG A 39 28.71 13.08 9.51
CA ARG A 39 29.80 13.67 10.29
C ARG A 39 30.64 14.59 9.41
N GLY A 40 30.77 15.86 9.83
CA GLY A 40 31.50 16.89 9.09
C GLY A 40 30.67 17.67 8.08
N LEU A 41 29.39 17.36 7.95
CA LEU A 41 28.47 18.19 7.17
C LEU A 41 27.87 19.30 8.05
N ASP A 42 27.75 20.49 7.48
CA ASP A 42 27.09 21.64 8.15
C ASP A 42 25.57 21.64 7.88
N CYS A 43 24.97 20.45 8.04
CA CYS A 43 23.52 20.29 7.90
C CYS A 43 23.03 19.06 8.67
N ARG A 44 21.73 19.03 8.96
CA ARG A 44 21.04 17.85 9.50
C ARG A 44 20.42 17.04 8.37
N VAL A 45 20.65 15.74 8.38
CA VAL A 45 19.99 14.81 7.45
C VAL A 45 19.01 13.94 8.22
N LEU A 46 17.75 14.01 7.83
CA LEU A 46 16.65 13.33 8.48
C LEU A 46 16.07 12.27 7.54
N VAL A 47 15.85 11.06 8.04
CA VAL A 47 15.25 9.95 7.29
C VAL A 47 13.89 9.61 7.88
N LYS A 48 12.84 9.69 7.06
CA LYS A 48 11.51 9.24 7.44
C LYS A 48 11.36 7.74 7.15
N LEU A 49 11.08 6.97 8.19
CA LEU A 49 11.07 5.50 8.13
C LEU A 49 9.72 4.97 7.63
N GLU A 50 9.43 5.10 6.34
CA GLU A 50 8.18 4.63 5.74
C GLU A 50 8.02 3.09 5.75
N SER A 51 9.09 2.35 5.91
CA SER A 51 9.07 0.89 6.14
C SER A 51 8.40 0.48 7.46
N ARG A 52 8.08 1.44 8.33
CA ARG A 52 7.36 1.20 9.60
C ARG A 52 5.84 1.17 9.43
N ASN A 53 5.31 1.46 8.25
CA ASN A 53 3.91 1.17 7.95
C ASN A 53 3.66 -0.35 7.94
N PRO A 54 2.45 -0.83 8.25
CA PRO A 54 2.11 -2.26 8.34
C PRO A 54 2.45 -3.10 7.11
N GLY A 55 2.21 -2.57 5.91
CA GLY A 55 2.58 -3.21 4.65
C GLY A 55 4.03 -2.95 4.23
N GLY A 56 4.81 -2.25 5.05
CA GLY A 56 6.24 -2.05 4.88
C GLY A 56 6.64 -0.89 3.96
N SER A 57 5.73 -0.03 3.54
CA SER A 57 6.07 1.07 2.64
C SER A 57 5.16 2.31 2.77
N SER A 58 5.55 3.39 2.11
CA SER A 58 4.71 4.59 1.98
C SER A 58 3.41 4.34 1.19
N LYS A 59 3.32 3.23 0.45
CA LYS A 59 2.16 2.91 -0.39
C LYS A 59 0.94 2.50 0.43
N ASP A 60 1.11 2.11 1.67
CA ASP A 60 0.00 1.87 2.60
C ASP A 60 -0.87 3.11 2.76
N ARG A 61 -0.24 4.31 2.79
CA ARG A 61 -0.95 5.60 2.85
C ARG A 61 -1.83 5.82 1.62
N ILE A 62 -1.27 5.53 0.44
CA ILE A 62 -1.98 5.68 -0.83
C ILE A 62 -3.15 4.71 -0.87
N ALA A 63 -2.92 3.44 -0.56
CA ALA A 63 -3.95 2.41 -0.56
C ALA A 63 -5.10 2.76 0.40
N LEU A 64 -4.77 3.18 1.63
CA LEU A 64 -5.78 3.59 2.61
C LEU A 64 -6.60 4.78 2.12
N ASN A 65 -5.95 5.79 1.54
CA ASN A 65 -6.64 6.98 1.04
C ASN A 65 -7.53 6.66 -0.16
N LEU A 66 -7.03 5.86 -1.12
CA LEU A 66 -7.79 5.46 -2.30
C LEU A 66 -9.07 4.72 -1.91
N ILE A 67 -8.96 3.70 -1.05
CA ILE A 67 -10.11 2.90 -0.62
C ILE A 67 -11.11 3.77 0.15
N ARG A 68 -10.66 4.52 1.15
CA ARG A 68 -11.56 5.39 1.94
C ARG A 68 -12.26 6.46 1.10
N THR A 69 -11.56 7.04 0.12
CA THR A 69 -12.15 8.04 -0.77
C THR A 69 -13.22 7.38 -1.65
N ALA A 70 -12.91 6.22 -2.24
CA ALA A 70 -13.83 5.51 -3.11
C ALA A 70 -15.06 4.95 -2.36
N GLU A 71 -14.90 4.52 -1.10
CA GLU A 71 -16.03 4.16 -0.22
C GLU A 71 -16.89 5.39 0.10
N ALA A 72 -16.25 6.53 0.40
CA ALA A 72 -16.95 7.76 0.78
C ALA A 72 -17.73 8.41 -0.37
N ASP A 73 -17.22 8.34 -1.60
CA ASP A 73 -17.88 8.87 -2.80
C ASP A 73 -18.83 7.85 -3.47
N GLY A 74 -18.85 6.60 -2.97
CA GLY A 74 -19.72 5.53 -3.45
C GLY A 74 -19.23 4.83 -4.72
N SER A 75 -18.03 5.11 -5.21
CA SER A 75 -17.43 4.43 -6.36
C SER A 75 -16.97 3.01 -6.03
N LEU A 76 -16.62 2.74 -4.76
CA LEU A 76 -16.32 1.41 -4.23
C LEU A 76 -17.45 0.99 -3.29
N LEU A 77 -18.34 0.12 -3.77
CA LEU A 77 -19.46 -0.38 -2.97
C LEU A 77 -18.99 -1.39 -1.91
N PRO A 78 -19.69 -1.51 -0.76
CA PRO A 78 -19.32 -2.48 0.27
C PRO A 78 -19.17 -3.91 -0.29
N GLY A 79 -18.03 -4.55 -0.02
CA GLY A 79 -17.70 -5.90 -0.51
C GLY A 79 -17.35 -6.00 -1.98
N ALA A 80 -17.33 -4.90 -2.73
CA ALA A 80 -16.92 -4.88 -4.13
C ALA A 80 -15.44 -5.25 -4.28
N THR A 81 -15.11 -5.92 -5.39
CA THR A 81 -13.75 -6.37 -5.69
C THR A 81 -12.90 -5.20 -6.18
N ILE A 82 -11.73 -5.05 -5.60
CA ILE A 82 -10.70 -4.10 -6.05
C ILE A 82 -9.82 -4.79 -7.09
N VAL A 83 -9.64 -4.17 -8.24
CA VAL A 83 -8.77 -4.68 -9.31
C VAL A 83 -7.66 -3.68 -9.59
N GLU A 84 -6.40 -4.11 -9.46
CA GLU A 84 -5.23 -3.24 -9.65
C GLU A 84 -4.13 -3.93 -10.46
N SER A 85 -3.51 -3.18 -11.37
CA SER A 85 -2.31 -3.61 -12.07
C SER A 85 -1.05 -3.10 -11.37
N SER A 86 -0.41 -3.95 -10.57
CA SER A 86 0.76 -3.54 -9.77
C SER A 86 1.66 -4.73 -9.42
N SER A 87 2.94 -4.64 -9.77
CA SER A 87 3.97 -5.58 -9.29
C SER A 87 4.74 -5.03 -8.07
N GLY A 88 4.27 -3.93 -7.49
CA GLY A 88 4.97 -3.18 -6.46
C GLY A 88 4.22 -3.04 -5.15
N ASN A 89 4.71 -2.11 -4.35
CA ASN A 89 4.19 -1.86 -3.02
C ASN A 89 2.75 -1.31 -3.00
N THR A 90 2.27 -0.72 -4.10
CA THR A 90 0.87 -0.28 -4.22
C THR A 90 -0.07 -1.47 -4.13
N GLY A 91 0.21 -2.55 -4.88
CA GLY A 91 -0.55 -3.80 -4.79
C GLY A 91 -0.54 -4.39 -3.38
N ILE A 92 0.61 -4.39 -2.70
CA ILE A 92 0.72 -4.86 -1.31
C ILE A 92 -0.16 -4.03 -0.37
N GLY A 93 -0.11 -2.70 -0.49
CA GLY A 93 -0.94 -1.81 0.32
C GLY A 93 -2.43 -2.02 0.08
N LEU A 94 -2.85 -2.15 -1.19
CA LEU A 94 -4.25 -2.41 -1.56
C LEU A 94 -4.72 -3.77 -1.05
N ALA A 95 -3.90 -4.82 -1.17
CA ALA A 95 -4.22 -6.14 -0.64
C ALA A 95 -4.41 -6.11 0.89
N LEU A 96 -3.49 -5.46 1.62
CA LEU A 96 -3.60 -5.31 3.07
C LEU A 96 -4.86 -4.54 3.47
N VAL A 97 -5.05 -3.34 2.92
CA VAL A 97 -6.17 -2.47 3.33
C VAL A 97 -7.49 -3.05 2.87
N GLY A 98 -7.60 -3.53 1.62
CA GLY A 98 -8.80 -4.18 1.10
C GLY A 98 -9.24 -5.36 1.96
N ARG A 99 -8.29 -6.22 2.38
CA ARG A 99 -8.59 -7.31 3.32
C ARG A 99 -9.17 -6.82 4.65
N LEU A 100 -8.63 -5.72 5.18
CA LEU A 100 -9.07 -5.16 6.47
C LEU A 100 -10.40 -4.42 6.38
N THR A 101 -10.77 -3.94 5.19
CA THR A 101 -12.04 -3.22 4.94
C THR A 101 -13.12 -4.11 4.30
N GLY A 102 -12.82 -5.40 4.07
CA GLY A 102 -13.79 -6.37 3.57
C GLY A 102 -13.95 -6.43 2.06
N HIS A 103 -12.95 -5.93 1.32
CA HIS A 103 -12.91 -5.98 -0.14
C HIS A 103 -12.01 -7.12 -0.63
N PRO A 104 -12.48 -8.02 -1.49
CA PRO A 104 -11.63 -8.90 -2.28
C PRO A 104 -10.68 -8.07 -3.16
N VAL A 105 -9.45 -8.53 -3.33
CA VAL A 105 -8.44 -7.80 -4.14
C VAL A 105 -7.85 -8.74 -5.18
N ILE A 106 -7.82 -8.30 -6.43
CA ILE A 106 -7.16 -8.97 -7.56
C ILE A 106 -6.01 -8.10 -8.01
N ILE A 107 -4.81 -8.67 -8.00
CA ILE A 107 -3.58 -7.98 -8.43
C ILE A 107 -3.05 -8.59 -9.71
N ILE A 108 -3.02 -7.78 -10.76
CA ILE A 108 -2.38 -8.15 -12.03
C ILE A 108 -0.89 -7.77 -11.92
N HIS A 109 -0.03 -8.76 -12.02
CA HIS A 109 1.40 -8.58 -11.79
C HIS A 109 2.26 -9.11 -12.95
N SER A 110 3.52 -8.67 -13.03
CA SER A 110 4.47 -9.20 -14.01
C SER A 110 5.01 -10.57 -13.57
N ALA A 111 5.48 -11.37 -14.53
CA ALA A 111 6.18 -12.63 -14.28
C ALA A 111 7.41 -12.47 -13.37
N PHE A 112 8.00 -11.26 -13.35
CA PHE A 112 9.22 -10.93 -12.58
C PHE A 112 8.96 -10.42 -11.16
N ILE A 113 7.75 -10.55 -10.62
CA ILE A 113 7.48 -10.21 -9.23
C ILE A 113 8.34 -11.08 -8.30
N SER A 114 8.97 -10.48 -7.28
CA SER A 114 9.79 -11.24 -6.34
C SER A 114 8.96 -12.21 -5.49
N ASN A 115 9.57 -13.30 -5.05
CA ASN A 115 8.90 -14.31 -4.22
C ASN A 115 8.37 -13.72 -2.91
N GLU A 116 9.09 -12.75 -2.32
CA GLU A 116 8.67 -12.07 -1.09
C GLU A 116 7.38 -11.27 -1.31
N LYS A 117 7.28 -10.52 -2.41
CA LYS A 117 6.07 -9.76 -2.73
C LYS A 117 4.89 -10.68 -3.04
N ARG A 118 5.14 -11.76 -3.81
CA ARG A 118 4.12 -12.78 -4.10
C ARG A 118 3.59 -13.39 -2.80
N ALA A 119 4.49 -13.76 -1.89
CA ALA A 119 4.11 -14.32 -0.59
C ALA A 119 3.30 -13.34 0.26
N LEU A 120 3.68 -12.06 0.29
CA LEU A 120 2.92 -11.02 1.02
C LEU A 120 1.52 -10.81 0.44
N LEU A 121 1.39 -10.69 -0.88
CA LEU A 121 0.10 -10.54 -1.55
C LEU A 121 -0.82 -11.72 -1.26
N THR A 122 -0.29 -12.95 -1.36
CA THR A 122 -1.03 -14.17 -1.04
C THR A 122 -1.42 -14.22 0.44
N ALA A 123 -0.53 -13.85 1.35
CA ALA A 123 -0.81 -13.82 2.80
C ALA A 123 -1.90 -12.82 3.15
N TYR A 124 -2.00 -11.70 2.43
CA TYR A 124 -3.09 -10.73 2.59
C TYR A 124 -4.38 -11.16 1.86
N GLY A 125 -4.36 -12.30 1.16
CA GLY A 125 -5.53 -12.89 0.52
C GLY A 125 -5.87 -12.29 -0.85
N ALA A 126 -4.91 -11.63 -1.51
CA ALA A 126 -5.11 -11.18 -2.88
C ALA A 126 -5.07 -12.35 -3.85
N GLU A 127 -5.96 -12.32 -4.84
CA GLU A 127 -5.86 -13.15 -6.04
C GLU A 127 -4.80 -12.57 -6.97
N LEU A 128 -3.95 -13.43 -7.56
CA LEU A 128 -2.83 -13.02 -8.39
C LEU A 128 -3.06 -13.47 -9.83
N VAL A 129 -2.97 -12.53 -10.76
CA VAL A 129 -3.09 -12.78 -12.20
C VAL A 129 -1.81 -12.29 -12.88
N GLU A 130 -1.15 -13.18 -13.60
CA GLU A 130 0.06 -12.84 -14.34
C GLU A 130 -0.27 -12.18 -15.67
N ALA A 131 0.49 -11.13 -16.02
CA ALA A 131 0.37 -10.39 -17.25
C ALA A 131 1.72 -10.18 -17.92
N ASP A 132 1.70 -10.01 -19.23
CA ASP A 132 2.87 -9.56 -19.97
C ASP A 132 3.03 -8.03 -19.80
N TRP A 133 4.00 -7.65 -18.99
CA TRP A 133 4.29 -6.25 -18.65
C TRP A 133 5.03 -5.51 -19.78
N GLU A 134 5.64 -6.24 -20.70
CA GLU A 134 6.35 -5.70 -21.86
C GLU A 134 5.43 -5.58 -23.08
N ALA A 135 4.24 -6.17 -23.02
CA ALA A 135 3.26 -6.07 -24.08
C ALA A 135 2.82 -4.61 -24.30
N GLY A 136 2.77 -4.19 -25.54
CA GLY A 136 2.28 -2.86 -25.92
C GLY A 136 0.81 -2.63 -25.47
N PRO A 137 0.36 -1.37 -25.41
CA PRO A 137 -0.97 -1.02 -24.89
C PRO A 137 -2.13 -1.68 -25.65
N GLU A 138 -1.95 -1.99 -26.92
CA GLU A 138 -2.95 -2.65 -27.77
C GLU A 138 -2.97 -4.19 -27.64
N ASN A 139 -2.04 -4.76 -26.87
CA ASN A 139 -1.97 -6.18 -26.66
C ASN A 139 -2.94 -6.62 -25.56
N PRO A 140 -3.84 -7.60 -25.79
CA PRO A 140 -4.77 -8.08 -24.80
C PRO A 140 -4.13 -8.76 -23.58
N GLN A 141 -2.84 -9.11 -23.66
CA GLN A 141 -2.05 -9.62 -22.52
C GLN A 141 -1.39 -8.51 -21.71
N ASN A 142 -1.51 -7.25 -22.10
CA ASN A 142 -1.04 -6.11 -21.32
C ASN A 142 -1.76 -6.06 -19.96
N ALA A 143 -1.02 -5.72 -18.92
CA ALA A 143 -1.53 -5.73 -17.55
C ALA A 143 -2.78 -4.84 -17.35
N ARG A 144 -2.83 -3.67 -18.02
CA ARG A 144 -3.99 -2.78 -17.97
C ARG A 144 -5.20 -3.39 -18.67
N ALA A 145 -5.01 -3.96 -19.88
CA ALA A 145 -6.08 -4.60 -20.64
C ALA A 145 -6.69 -5.79 -19.88
N ILE A 146 -5.85 -6.60 -19.23
CA ILE A 146 -6.31 -7.70 -18.36
C ILE A 146 -7.12 -7.16 -17.19
N ALA A 147 -6.62 -6.11 -16.52
CA ALA A 147 -7.30 -5.51 -15.38
C ALA A 147 -8.67 -4.91 -15.77
N ASP A 148 -8.74 -4.22 -16.90
CA ASP A 148 -9.99 -3.65 -17.40
C ASP A 148 -11.01 -4.75 -17.78
N ARG A 149 -10.55 -5.84 -18.42
CA ARG A 149 -11.39 -6.99 -18.71
C ARG A 149 -11.94 -7.65 -17.47
N ILE A 150 -11.08 -7.93 -16.47
CA ILE A 150 -11.50 -8.55 -15.20
C ILE A 150 -12.51 -7.66 -14.49
N ALA A 151 -12.24 -6.36 -14.43
CA ALA A 151 -13.17 -5.42 -13.80
C ALA A 151 -14.52 -5.34 -14.52
N ALA A 152 -14.55 -5.49 -15.83
CA ALA A 152 -15.79 -5.51 -16.60
C ALA A 152 -16.60 -6.82 -16.41
N GLU A 153 -15.95 -7.94 -16.13
CA GLU A 153 -16.56 -9.25 -15.91
C GLU A 153 -17.13 -9.43 -14.50
N ILE A 154 -16.58 -8.72 -13.50
CA ILE A 154 -17.00 -8.82 -12.09
C ILE A 154 -18.00 -7.71 -11.76
N PRO A 155 -19.23 -8.04 -11.34
CA PRO A 155 -20.22 -7.05 -10.95
C PRO A 155 -19.69 -6.11 -9.86
N ASN A 156 -19.83 -4.80 -10.09
CA ASN A 156 -19.39 -3.75 -9.17
C ASN A 156 -17.89 -3.74 -8.84
N ALA A 157 -17.04 -4.39 -9.64
CA ALA A 157 -15.61 -4.29 -9.44
C ALA A 157 -15.15 -2.83 -9.59
N TRP A 158 -14.21 -2.44 -8.75
CA TRP A 158 -13.63 -1.10 -8.75
C TRP A 158 -12.17 -1.15 -9.20
N ARG A 159 -11.83 -0.29 -10.15
CA ARG A 159 -10.44 -0.05 -10.58
C ARG A 159 -9.86 1.08 -9.75
N SER A 160 -8.70 0.84 -9.13
CA SER A 160 -8.02 1.85 -8.30
C SER A 160 -7.21 2.87 -9.12
N SER A 161 -7.06 2.64 -10.43
CA SER A 161 -6.30 3.50 -11.36
C SER A 161 -6.95 3.56 -12.74
#